data_9666cd8b91907753c13b774a22c3c761
#
_entry.id   9666cd8b91907753c13b774a22c3c761
#
_cell.length_a   1.000
_cell.length_b   1.000
_cell.length_c   1.000
_cell.angle_alpha   90.00
_cell.angle_beta   90.00
_cell.angle_gamma   90.00
#
_symmetry.space_group_name_H-M   'P 1'
#
loop_
_entity.id
_entity.type
_entity.pdbx_description
1 polymer ?
#
loop_
_entity_poly.entity_id
_entity_poly.type
_entity_poly.pdbx_seq_one_letter_code
_entity_poly.pdbx_strand_id
1 'polypeptide(L)'
;HEEIYVAAAQAGKDFLGEKPFGIDLAAAENIVAAVESSDAFVRVSSEFPFFPGALRAYAYVASGALGDVLDVRSSFCHSSDIDRTKGINWKRRIETCGEIGVMGDLGVHVAHVPLRLGFEPETVYSMLDDVVTERPGPDGNPVRCDTWDNALLALRVPSAPASDARRFSMLWETRRIDGDFGTTGQKR
;
A
#
# COMPACT_ATOMS: atom_id res chain seq x y z
N HIS A 1 0.43 10.56 11.53
CA HIS A 1 -0.91 11.05 11.09
C HIS A 1 -1.96 10.93 12.20
N GLU A 2 -1.91 9.89 13.04
CA GLU A 2 -2.94 9.56 14.03
C GLU A 2 -3.36 10.75 14.89
N GLU A 3 -2.41 11.38 15.61
CA GLU A 3 -2.70 12.50 16.52
C GLU A 3 -3.46 13.63 15.82
N ILE A 4 -3.05 13.96 14.57
CA ILE A 4 -3.65 15.04 13.79
C ILE A 4 -5.07 14.68 13.37
N TYR A 5 -5.28 13.44 12.90
CA TYR A 5 -6.59 13.02 12.40
C TYR A 5 -7.60 12.84 13.52
N VAL A 6 -7.17 12.26 14.64
CA VAL A 6 -8.00 12.14 15.84
C VAL A 6 -8.41 13.53 16.36
N ALA A 7 -7.45 14.46 16.48
CA ALA A 7 -7.75 15.81 16.94
C ALA A 7 -8.70 16.56 16.00
N ALA A 8 -8.53 16.42 14.68
CA ALA A 8 -9.41 17.05 13.70
C ALA A 8 -10.83 16.49 13.76
N ALA A 9 -10.97 15.16 13.86
CA ALA A 9 -12.27 14.51 14.02
C ALA A 9 -12.98 14.93 15.30
N GLN A 10 -12.28 14.90 16.45
CA GLN A 10 -12.80 15.34 17.75
C GLN A 10 -13.22 16.83 17.76
N ALA A 11 -12.57 17.66 16.95
CA ALA A 11 -12.95 19.05 16.74
C ALA A 11 -14.10 19.25 15.73
N GLY A 12 -14.68 18.15 15.20
CA GLY A 12 -15.76 18.18 14.20
C GLY A 12 -15.33 18.80 12.86
N LYS A 13 -14.04 18.67 12.50
CA LYS A 13 -13.52 19.25 11.25
C LYS A 13 -13.51 18.23 10.14
N ASP A 14 -14.07 18.62 9.01
CA ASP A 14 -13.90 17.88 7.76
C ASP A 14 -12.44 17.91 7.31
N PHE A 15 -11.92 16.77 6.85
CA PHE A 15 -10.55 16.74 6.33
C PHE A 15 -10.31 15.68 5.24
N LEU A 16 -9.32 15.96 4.42
CA LEU A 16 -8.71 15.03 3.49
C LEU A 16 -7.36 14.60 4.06
N GLY A 17 -7.29 13.35 4.54
CA GLY A 17 -6.08 12.78 5.12
C GLY A 17 -5.17 12.16 4.08
N GLU A 18 -3.85 12.17 4.32
CA GLU A 18 -2.87 11.49 3.48
C GLU A 18 -2.78 9.99 3.78
N LYS A 19 -2.35 9.25 2.76
CA LYS A 19 -2.00 7.83 2.90
C LYS A 19 -0.56 7.67 3.47
N PRO A 20 -0.27 6.59 4.17
CA PRO A 20 -1.19 5.60 4.73
C PRO A 20 -2.04 6.20 5.84
N PHE A 21 -3.24 5.67 6.04
CA PHE A 21 -4.20 6.21 7.00
C PHE A 21 -3.69 6.14 8.44
N GLY A 22 -3.05 5.05 8.82
CA GLY A 22 -2.35 4.87 10.09
C GLY A 22 -0.96 4.26 9.87
N ILE A 23 -0.09 4.35 10.85
CA ILE A 23 1.23 3.73 10.82
C ILE A 23 1.12 2.20 10.99
N ASP A 24 0.08 1.74 11.69
CA ASP A 24 -0.26 0.34 11.93
C ASP A 24 -1.79 0.19 12.07
N LEU A 25 -2.24 -1.03 12.38
CA LEU A 25 -3.66 -1.33 12.55
C LEU A 25 -4.26 -0.58 13.74
N ALA A 26 -3.56 -0.53 14.87
CA ALA A 26 -4.06 0.14 16.07
C ALA A 26 -4.27 1.63 15.84
N ALA A 27 -3.33 2.31 15.20
CA ALA A 27 -3.46 3.71 14.80
C ALA A 27 -4.64 3.92 13.83
N ALA A 28 -4.82 3.02 12.86
CA ALA A 28 -5.94 3.09 11.93
C ALA A 28 -7.30 2.91 12.64
N GLU A 29 -7.41 1.96 13.55
CA GLU A 29 -8.61 1.72 14.37
C GLU A 29 -8.95 2.92 15.25
N ASN A 30 -7.95 3.54 15.88
CA ASN A 30 -8.15 4.75 16.69
C ASN A 30 -8.67 5.93 15.86
N ILE A 31 -8.14 6.10 14.65
CA ILE A 31 -8.62 7.16 13.73
C ILE A 31 -10.06 6.88 13.31
N VAL A 32 -10.36 5.63 12.93
CA VAL A 32 -11.73 5.23 12.53
C VAL A 32 -12.71 5.49 13.66
N ALA A 33 -12.39 5.05 14.89
CA ALA A 33 -13.25 5.26 16.05
C ALA A 33 -13.51 6.76 16.34
N ALA A 34 -12.48 7.60 16.20
CA ALA A 34 -12.64 9.04 16.36
C ALA A 34 -13.52 9.66 15.28
N VAL A 35 -13.38 9.23 14.04
CA VAL A 35 -14.19 9.70 12.91
C VAL A 35 -15.64 9.25 13.05
N GLU A 36 -15.90 7.99 13.39
CA GLU A 36 -17.24 7.43 13.58
C GLU A 36 -17.99 8.05 14.76
N SER A 37 -17.26 8.57 15.75
CA SER A 37 -17.83 9.29 16.93
C SER A 37 -18.06 10.78 16.64
N SER A 38 -17.81 11.26 15.45
CA SER A 38 -17.92 12.67 15.06
C SER A 38 -18.83 12.84 13.86
N ASP A 39 -19.28 14.08 13.61
CA ASP A 39 -20.00 14.43 12.39
C ASP A 39 -19.07 14.85 11.24
N ALA A 40 -17.75 14.67 11.39
CA ALA A 40 -16.77 15.09 10.41
C ALA A 40 -16.82 14.26 9.12
N PHE A 41 -16.80 14.95 7.98
CA PHE A 41 -16.65 14.28 6.68
C PHE A 41 -15.17 14.04 6.40
N VAL A 42 -14.78 12.77 6.33
CA VAL A 42 -13.38 12.37 6.18
C VAL A 42 -13.16 11.52 4.93
N ARG A 43 -12.09 11.81 4.20
CA ARG A 43 -11.60 11.02 3.06
C ARG A 43 -10.10 10.87 3.14
N VAL A 44 -9.59 9.78 2.58
CA VAL A 44 -8.15 9.55 2.41
C VAL A 44 -7.75 9.90 0.98
N SER A 45 -6.68 10.69 0.86
CA SER A 45 -6.08 11.05 -0.42
C SER A 45 -5.38 9.83 -1.04
N SER A 46 -6.10 9.15 -1.92
CA SER A 46 -5.57 8.04 -2.70
C SER A 46 -6.05 8.16 -4.14
N GLU A 47 -5.16 8.54 -5.04
CA GLU A 47 -5.50 8.77 -6.45
C GLU A 47 -5.56 7.51 -7.29
N PHE A 48 -4.86 6.44 -6.91
CA PHE A 48 -4.75 5.20 -7.72
C PHE A 48 -6.08 4.59 -8.13
N PRO A 49 -7.11 4.52 -7.26
CA PRO A 49 -8.42 4.02 -7.64
C PRO A 49 -9.13 4.84 -8.73
N PHE A 50 -8.70 6.07 -8.95
CA PHE A 50 -9.32 7.01 -9.89
C PHE A 50 -8.55 7.17 -11.20
N PHE A 51 -7.41 6.51 -11.35
CA PHE A 51 -6.70 6.51 -12.62
C PHE A 51 -7.53 5.86 -13.72
N PRO A 52 -7.46 6.36 -14.96
CA PRO A 52 -8.27 5.85 -16.07
C PRO A 52 -8.17 4.34 -16.25
N GLY A 53 -6.98 3.76 -16.03
CA GLY A 53 -6.76 2.31 -16.08
C GLY A 53 -7.53 1.56 -14.99
N ALA A 54 -7.55 2.07 -13.76
CA ALA A 54 -8.29 1.49 -12.66
C ALA A 54 -9.79 1.58 -12.87
N LEU A 55 -10.30 2.74 -13.31
CA LEU A 55 -11.71 2.92 -13.63
C LEU A 55 -12.18 1.98 -14.76
N ARG A 56 -11.33 1.76 -15.76
CA ARG A 56 -11.61 0.82 -16.83
C ARG A 56 -11.62 -0.63 -16.34
N ALA A 57 -10.71 -1.02 -15.45
CA ALA A 57 -10.70 -2.34 -14.83
C ALA A 57 -12.01 -2.59 -14.04
N TYR A 58 -12.45 -1.62 -13.24
CA TYR A 58 -13.73 -1.71 -12.54
C TYR A 58 -14.91 -1.91 -13.50
N ALA A 59 -14.97 -1.14 -14.59
CA ALA A 59 -16.03 -1.26 -15.57
C ALA A 59 -16.07 -2.64 -16.25
N TYR A 60 -14.91 -3.20 -16.59
CA TYR A 60 -14.82 -4.55 -17.19
C TYR A 60 -15.29 -5.64 -16.23
N VAL A 61 -14.84 -5.60 -14.98
CA VAL A 61 -15.28 -6.58 -13.97
C VAL A 61 -16.77 -6.45 -13.71
N ALA A 62 -17.25 -5.22 -13.48
CA ALA A 62 -18.66 -4.95 -13.18
C ALA A 62 -19.61 -5.33 -14.33
N SER A 63 -19.16 -5.23 -15.58
CA SER A 63 -19.96 -5.63 -16.76
C SER A 63 -20.03 -7.13 -16.99
N GLY A 64 -19.25 -7.94 -16.25
CA GLY A 64 -19.12 -9.38 -16.49
C GLY A 64 -18.36 -9.74 -17.79
N ALA A 65 -17.79 -8.76 -18.50
CA ALA A 65 -17.10 -8.98 -19.78
C ALA A 65 -15.86 -9.87 -19.67
N LEU A 66 -15.29 -10.00 -18.48
CA LEU A 66 -14.15 -10.90 -18.21
C LEU A 66 -14.59 -12.33 -17.88
N GLY A 67 -15.88 -12.57 -17.66
CA GLY A 67 -16.34 -13.85 -17.11
C GLY A 67 -15.83 -14.09 -15.67
N ASP A 68 -15.58 -15.34 -15.31
CA ASP A 68 -15.02 -15.70 -14.01
C ASP A 68 -13.58 -15.24 -13.89
N VAL A 69 -13.25 -14.58 -12.78
CA VAL A 69 -11.88 -14.20 -12.47
C VAL A 69 -11.12 -15.41 -11.93
N LEU A 70 -10.06 -15.78 -12.61
CA LEU A 70 -9.25 -16.96 -12.29
C LEU A 70 -7.92 -16.63 -11.58
N ASP A 71 -7.37 -15.44 -11.83
CA ASP A 71 -6.12 -14.95 -11.27
C ASP A 71 -6.11 -13.41 -11.26
N VAL A 72 -5.51 -12.81 -10.25
CA VAL A 72 -5.30 -11.37 -10.19
C VAL A 72 -3.85 -11.08 -9.84
N ARG A 73 -3.21 -10.24 -10.62
CA ARG A 73 -1.86 -9.76 -10.33
C ARG A 73 -1.85 -8.25 -10.29
N SER A 74 -1.31 -7.71 -9.21
CA SER A 74 -1.19 -6.28 -9.02
C SER A 74 0.21 -5.95 -8.51
N SER A 75 0.87 -4.99 -9.15
CA SER A 75 2.23 -4.60 -8.77
C SER A 75 2.41 -3.09 -8.80
N PHE A 76 3.22 -2.60 -7.88
CA PHE A 76 3.72 -1.24 -7.87
C PHE A 76 5.19 -1.24 -7.48
N CYS A 77 6.04 -1.14 -8.48
CA CYS A 77 7.49 -1.23 -8.35
C CYS A 77 8.14 0.04 -8.88
N HIS A 78 9.20 0.49 -8.22
CA HIS A 78 10.00 1.61 -8.69
C HIS A 78 11.45 1.51 -8.19
N SER A 79 12.35 2.27 -8.82
CA SER A 79 13.78 2.26 -8.54
C SER A 79 14.24 3.43 -7.67
N SER A 80 13.32 4.12 -6.96
CA SER A 80 13.65 5.35 -6.23
C SER A 80 14.76 5.18 -5.20
N ASP A 81 14.91 3.98 -4.67
CA ASP A 81 15.81 3.67 -3.57
C ASP A 81 16.98 2.74 -3.96
N ILE A 82 17.17 2.49 -5.26
CA ILE A 82 18.27 1.66 -5.76
C ILE A 82 19.65 2.28 -5.49
N ASP A 83 19.73 3.60 -5.46
CA ASP A 83 20.96 4.32 -5.12
C ASP A 83 21.26 4.21 -3.62
N ARG A 84 22.26 3.41 -3.28
CA ARG A 84 22.68 3.16 -1.90
C ARG A 84 23.39 4.34 -1.23
N THR A 85 23.81 5.35 -2.00
CA THR A 85 24.46 6.55 -1.47
C THR A 85 23.49 7.59 -0.93
N LYS A 86 22.20 7.43 -1.19
CA LYS A 86 21.15 8.29 -0.62
C LYS A 86 21.14 8.18 0.89
N GLY A 87 21.04 9.33 1.57
CA GLY A 87 20.87 9.39 3.01
C GLY A 87 19.62 8.66 3.50
N ILE A 88 19.67 8.20 4.74
CA ILE A 88 18.52 7.57 5.39
C ILE A 88 17.37 8.57 5.49
N ASN A 89 16.15 8.10 5.26
CA ASN A 89 14.95 8.90 5.40
C ASN A 89 13.92 8.16 6.29
N TRP A 90 12.81 8.84 6.58
CA TRP A 90 11.77 8.33 7.47
C TRP A 90 11.16 6.99 7.04
N LYS A 91 11.16 6.67 5.74
CA LYS A 91 10.62 5.40 5.21
C LYS A 91 11.49 4.18 5.52
N ARG A 92 12.70 4.42 6.04
CA ARG A 92 13.68 3.40 6.41
C ARG A 92 13.71 3.08 7.90
N ARG A 93 12.80 3.70 8.65
CA ARG A 93 12.73 3.57 10.10
C ARG A 93 11.34 3.08 10.50
N ILE A 94 11.29 1.97 11.26
CA ILE A 94 10.03 1.40 11.79
C ILE A 94 9.28 2.46 12.60
N GLU A 95 9.99 3.23 13.40
CA GLU A 95 9.45 4.32 14.22
C GLU A 95 8.58 5.32 13.45
N THR A 96 8.88 5.55 12.18
CA THR A 96 8.21 6.57 11.36
C THR A 96 7.43 6.01 10.18
N CYS A 97 7.80 4.82 9.68
CA CYS A 97 7.16 4.16 8.55
C CYS A 97 6.23 2.99 8.97
N GLY A 98 6.39 2.49 10.18
CA GLY A 98 5.72 1.28 10.67
C GLY A 98 6.41 -0.02 10.25
N GLU A 99 6.08 -1.10 10.94
CA GLU A 99 6.67 -2.43 10.73
C GLU A 99 6.42 -3.01 9.34
N ILE A 100 5.28 -2.66 8.74
CA ILE A 100 4.92 -3.15 7.40
C ILE A 100 5.71 -2.50 6.25
N GLY A 101 6.51 -1.46 6.57
CA GLY A 101 7.52 -0.89 5.68
C GLY A 101 6.99 -0.55 4.28
N VAL A 102 7.51 -1.24 3.25
CA VAL A 102 7.10 -1.02 1.85
C VAL A 102 5.61 -1.29 1.62
N MET A 103 4.99 -2.21 2.36
CA MET A 103 3.56 -2.48 2.22
C MET A 103 2.70 -1.32 2.71
N GLY A 104 3.09 -0.60 3.77
CA GLY A 104 2.41 0.62 4.21
C GLY A 104 2.57 1.79 3.25
N ASP A 105 3.72 1.90 2.59
CA ASP A 105 4.01 3.01 1.66
C ASP A 105 3.52 2.73 0.23
N LEU A 106 3.84 1.58 -0.34
CA LEU A 106 3.51 1.20 -1.72
C LEU A 106 2.40 0.16 -1.83
N GLY A 107 2.33 -0.78 -0.87
CA GLY A 107 1.37 -1.87 -0.90
C GLY A 107 -0.07 -1.41 -0.81
N VAL A 108 -0.35 -0.30 -0.14
CA VAL A 108 -1.68 0.31 -0.13
C VAL A 108 -2.18 0.64 -1.55
N HIS A 109 -1.29 1.04 -2.45
CA HIS A 109 -1.63 1.32 -3.85
C HIS A 109 -1.94 0.03 -4.62
N VAL A 110 -1.20 -1.05 -4.36
CA VAL A 110 -1.42 -2.36 -4.98
C VAL A 110 -2.76 -2.95 -4.55
N ALA A 111 -3.12 -2.78 -3.29
CA ALA A 111 -4.33 -3.33 -2.70
C ALA A 111 -5.62 -2.63 -3.17
N HIS A 112 -5.56 -1.35 -3.50
CA HIS A 112 -6.75 -0.55 -3.78
C HIS A 112 -7.66 -1.10 -4.87
N VAL A 113 -7.10 -1.51 -6.02
CA VAL A 113 -7.93 -1.97 -7.15
C VAL A 113 -8.59 -3.30 -6.83
N PRO A 114 -7.88 -4.35 -6.39
CA PRO A 114 -8.49 -5.63 -6.04
C PRO A 114 -9.52 -5.53 -4.92
N LEU A 115 -9.20 -4.84 -3.83
CA LEU A 115 -10.12 -4.71 -2.70
C LEU A 115 -11.38 -3.94 -3.07
N ARG A 116 -11.26 -2.90 -3.90
CA ARG A 116 -12.43 -2.15 -4.39
C ARG A 116 -13.31 -2.96 -5.34
N LEU A 117 -12.77 -4.01 -5.96
CA LEU A 117 -13.53 -4.99 -6.73
C LEU A 117 -14.21 -6.04 -5.85
N GLY A 118 -14.04 -6.00 -4.53
CA GLY A 118 -14.57 -6.97 -3.58
C GLY A 118 -13.73 -8.24 -3.47
N PHE A 119 -12.49 -8.25 -3.96
CA PHE A 119 -11.60 -9.40 -3.87
C PHE A 119 -10.88 -9.38 -2.52
N GLU A 120 -11.57 -9.79 -1.48
CA GLU A 120 -11.05 -9.82 -0.11
C GLU A 120 -10.34 -11.15 0.17
N PRO A 121 -9.04 -11.15 0.50
CA PRO A 121 -8.32 -12.37 0.75
C PRO A 121 -8.68 -12.98 2.11
N GLU A 122 -8.84 -14.32 2.14
CA GLU A 122 -9.02 -15.08 3.38
C GLU A 122 -7.71 -15.57 3.98
N THR A 123 -6.65 -15.70 3.16
CA THR A 123 -5.32 -16.10 3.61
C THR A 123 -4.24 -15.36 2.84
N VAL A 124 -3.14 -15.08 3.52
CA VAL A 124 -1.96 -14.38 2.98
C VAL A 124 -0.71 -15.15 3.33
N TYR A 125 0.17 -15.33 2.35
CA TYR A 125 1.55 -15.72 2.52
C TYR A 125 2.44 -14.58 2.04
N SER A 126 3.42 -14.15 2.83
CA SER A 126 4.29 -13.02 2.50
C SER A 126 5.76 -13.41 2.46
N MET A 127 6.48 -12.83 1.50
CA MET A 127 7.94 -12.79 1.45
C MET A 127 8.34 -11.32 1.51
N LEU A 128 9.22 -10.99 2.45
CA LEU A 128 9.65 -9.62 2.73
C LEU A 128 11.19 -9.58 2.70
N ASP A 129 11.75 -8.61 1.96
CA ASP A 129 13.20 -8.48 1.79
C ASP A 129 13.69 -7.11 2.26
N ASP A 130 14.80 -7.10 3.00
CA ASP A 130 15.61 -5.95 3.38
C ASP A 130 16.88 -5.89 2.50
N VAL A 131 16.77 -5.37 1.30
CA VAL A 131 17.84 -5.35 0.29
C VAL A 131 18.93 -4.33 0.64
N VAL A 132 18.55 -3.21 1.25
CA VAL A 132 19.48 -2.15 1.69
C VAL A 132 19.39 -1.99 3.20
N THR A 133 20.31 -2.65 3.89
CA THR A 133 20.32 -2.74 5.36
C THR A 133 20.87 -1.50 6.05
N GLU A 134 21.63 -0.65 5.34
CA GLU A 134 22.25 0.56 5.89
C GLU A 134 22.26 1.69 4.87
N ARG A 135 22.15 2.92 5.35
CA ARG A 135 22.29 4.15 4.56
C ARG A 135 23.07 5.23 5.33
N PRO A 136 23.71 6.18 4.62
CA PRO A 136 24.34 7.32 5.27
C PRO A 136 23.36 8.09 6.17
N GLY A 137 23.75 8.31 7.42
CA GLY A 137 23.07 9.22 8.32
C GLY A 137 23.38 10.69 8.04
N PRO A 138 22.86 11.63 8.83
CA PRO A 138 23.11 13.07 8.67
C PRO A 138 24.58 13.47 8.81
N ASP A 139 25.35 12.69 9.57
CA ASP A 139 26.78 12.85 9.80
C ASP A 139 27.66 12.04 8.83
N GLY A 140 27.03 11.34 7.88
CA GLY A 140 27.68 10.47 6.90
C GLY A 140 28.02 9.07 7.42
N ASN A 141 27.82 8.79 8.72
CA ASN A 141 28.02 7.45 9.26
C ASN A 141 26.90 6.50 8.83
N PRO A 142 27.16 5.18 8.68
CA PRO A 142 26.12 4.21 8.37
C PRO A 142 25.07 4.14 9.47
N VAL A 143 23.79 4.21 9.08
CA VAL A 143 22.62 4.03 9.94
C VAL A 143 21.82 2.87 9.41
N ARG A 144 21.43 1.95 10.30
CA ARG A 144 20.64 0.79 9.97
C ARG A 144 19.26 1.19 9.42
N CYS A 145 18.87 0.56 8.30
CA CYS A 145 17.49 0.52 7.81
C CYS A 145 16.80 -0.66 8.48
N ASP A 146 15.63 -0.44 9.06
CA ASP A 146 14.90 -1.45 9.83
C ASP A 146 13.51 -1.74 9.26
N THR A 147 13.21 -1.24 8.05
CA THR A 147 11.98 -1.53 7.31
C THR A 147 12.23 -2.36 6.07
N TRP A 148 11.21 -3.07 5.61
CA TRP A 148 11.26 -3.86 4.38
C TRP A 148 11.33 -2.99 3.13
N ASP A 149 12.14 -3.41 2.15
CA ASP A 149 12.31 -2.76 0.85
C ASP A 149 11.36 -3.31 -0.21
N ASN A 150 11.21 -4.62 -0.22
CA ASN A 150 10.41 -5.35 -1.19
C ASN A 150 9.45 -6.29 -0.46
N ALA A 151 8.29 -6.51 -1.05
CA ALA A 151 7.31 -7.46 -0.56
C ALA A 151 6.61 -8.16 -1.71
N LEU A 152 6.44 -9.47 -1.56
CA LEU A 152 5.62 -10.31 -2.42
C LEU A 152 4.58 -11.01 -1.55
N LEU A 153 3.30 -10.85 -1.88
CA LEU A 153 2.19 -11.47 -1.17
C LEU A 153 1.42 -12.39 -2.10
N ALA A 154 1.31 -13.65 -1.72
CA ALA A 154 0.42 -14.61 -2.35
C ALA A 154 -0.84 -14.76 -1.49
N LEU A 155 -1.99 -14.49 -2.10
CA LEU A 155 -3.27 -14.38 -1.41
C LEU A 155 -4.27 -15.37 -1.98
N ARG A 156 -5.11 -15.90 -1.12
CA ARG A 156 -6.25 -16.72 -1.51
C ARG A 156 -7.53 -15.92 -1.33
N VAL A 157 -8.30 -15.78 -2.40
CA VAL A 157 -9.56 -15.08 -2.42
C VAL A 157 -10.70 -16.09 -2.57
N PRO A 158 -11.76 -16.06 -1.73
CA PRO A 158 -12.95 -16.83 -1.96
C PRO A 158 -13.63 -16.34 -3.25
N SER A 159 -14.35 -17.22 -3.93
CA SER A 159 -15.11 -16.80 -5.11
C SER A 159 -16.16 -15.75 -4.73
N ALA A 160 -16.43 -14.84 -5.66
CA ALA A 160 -17.53 -13.91 -5.50
C ALA A 160 -18.87 -14.66 -5.31
N PRO A 161 -19.80 -14.16 -4.49
CA PRO A 161 -21.06 -14.87 -4.16
C PRO A 161 -21.94 -15.27 -5.34
N ALA A 162 -21.75 -14.66 -6.51
CA ALA A 162 -22.50 -14.92 -7.73
C ALA A 162 -21.76 -15.80 -8.76
N SER A 163 -20.58 -16.31 -8.42
CA SER A 163 -19.74 -17.11 -9.32
C SER A 163 -19.74 -18.57 -8.89
N ASP A 164 -19.90 -19.49 -9.83
CA ASP A 164 -19.60 -20.90 -9.63
C ASP A 164 -18.09 -21.17 -9.55
N ALA A 165 -17.26 -20.14 -9.77
CA ALA A 165 -15.84 -20.22 -9.66
C ALA A 165 -15.43 -20.51 -8.22
N ARG A 166 -14.54 -21.44 -8.09
CA ARG A 166 -13.89 -21.77 -6.82
C ARG A 166 -12.90 -20.66 -6.48
N ARG A 167 -12.35 -20.70 -5.26
CA ARG A 167 -11.27 -19.82 -4.82
C ARG A 167 -10.21 -19.57 -5.90
N PHE A 168 -9.80 -18.33 -6.09
CA PHE A 168 -8.72 -17.99 -7.00
C PHE A 168 -7.50 -17.41 -6.27
N SER A 169 -6.38 -17.33 -6.96
CA SER A 169 -5.13 -16.79 -6.43
C SER A 169 -4.99 -15.33 -6.81
N MET A 170 -4.45 -14.55 -5.88
CA MET A 170 -4.05 -13.17 -6.13
C MET A 170 -2.60 -12.97 -5.71
N LEU A 171 -1.85 -12.21 -6.49
CA LEU A 171 -0.47 -11.88 -6.23
C LEU A 171 -0.31 -10.37 -6.16
N TRP A 172 0.22 -9.88 -5.04
CA TRP A 172 0.61 -8.48 -4.88
C TRP A 172 2.12 -8.37 -4.76
N GLU A 173 2.69 -7.42 -5.48
CA GLU A 173 4.13 -7.18 -5.48
C GLU A 173 4.41 -5.69 -5.31
N THR A 174 5.28 -5.36 -4.37
CA THR A 174 5.76 -3.99 -4.16
C THR A 174 7.26 -3.98 -3.99
N ARG A 175 7.94 -3.06 -4.70
CA ARG A 175 9.39 -2.91 -4.63
C ARG A 175 9.78 -1.45 -4.62
N ARG A 176 10.60 -1.05 -3.65
CA ARG A 176 11.33 0.22 -3.68
C ARG A 176 12.66 0.09 -4.42
N ILE A 177 13.16 -1.12 -4.53
CA ILE A 177 14.42 -1.45 -5.18
C ILE A 177 14.11 -2.45 -6.29
N ASP A 178 13.82 -1.91 -7.46
CA ASP A 178 13.55 -2.67 -8.68
C ASP A 178 14.43 -2.13 -9.82
N GLY A 179 15.26 -3.02 -10.39
CA GLY A 179 16.14 -2.69 -11.49
C GLY A 179 15.46 -2.72 -12.87
N ASP A 180 14.32 -3.39 -12.98
CA ASP A 180 13.66 -3.61 -14.27
C ASP A 180 12.83 -2.40 -14.72
N PHE A 181 12.33 -1.62 -13.78
CA PHE A 181 11.56 -0.40 -14.05
C PHE A 181 12.45 0.83 -13.94
N GLY A 182 13.48 0.90 -14.79
CA GLY A 182 14.25 2.13 -14.92
C GLY A 182 13.32 3.26 -15.34
N THR A 183 13.15 4.28 -14.51
CA THR A 183 12.59 5.54 -14.99
C THR A 183 13.48 6.02 -16.12
N THR A 184 12.92 6.13 -17.32
CA THR A 184 13.57 6.70 -18.47
C THR A 184 14.18 8.05 -18.07
N GLY A 185 15.49 8.10 -17.91
CA GLY A 185 16.21 9.31 -17.51
C GLY A 185 17.21 9.17 -16.38
N GLN A 186 17.24 8.08 -15.64
CA GLN A 186 18.34 7.86 -14.72
C GLN A 186 19.52 7.21 -15.43
N LYS A 187 20.60 7.96 -15.50
CA LYS A 187 21.90 7.52 -16.01
C LYS A 187 22.35 6.27 -15.22
N ARG A 188 22.71 5.26 -15.95
CA ARG A 188 23.48 4.11 -15.45
C ARG A 188 24.80 4.56 -14.87
#